data_0364f14a6d577bcb911b2aedf6cfb342
#
_entry.id   0364f14a6d577bcb911b2aedf6cfb342
#
_cell.length_a   1.000
_cell.length_b   1.000
_cell.length_c   1.000
_cell.angle_alpha   90.00
_cell.angle_beta   90.00
_cell.angle_gamma   90.00
#
_symmetry.space_group_name_H-M   'P 1'
#
loop_
_entity.id
_entity.type
_entity.pdbx_description
1 polymer ?
#
loop_
_entity_poly.entity_id
_entity_poly.type
_entity_poly.pdbx_seq_one_letter_code
_entity_poly.pdbx_strand_id
1 'polypeptide(L)'
;MNMTIRRSPNRNNHKARNSSVSRRVDKSLGYVADQMAFALGSHCAGQESQLLCRRLALRELRYLPYLELKYHFENRLMAISYNLELSTEIPTGSQFQEWGTCSFTVRQQGREAQWIYLSGKEGPELDGTLERLNHPLIRERIRSLELREIQASHTQGGSWKISCESMIGSATWILVPPVVNLIKPSEGEYLRFVEFFELVAEAVANNV
;
A
#
# COMPACT_ATOMS: atom_id res chain seq x y z
N MET A 1 19.51 -0.18 21.59
CA MET A 1 19.92 -1.41 20.88
C MET A 1 18.66 -2.08 20.37
N ASN A 2 18.19 -1.69 19.18
CA ASN A 2 16.94 -2.18 18.61
C ASN A 2 17.26 -3.26 17.58
N MET A 3 16.95 -4.51 17.93
CA MET A 3 17.05 -5.65 17.04
C MET A 3 15.97 -5.55 15.96
N THR A 4 16.35 -5.11 14.77
CA THR A 4 15.51 -5.23 13.57
C THR A 4 15.51 -6.70 13.16
N ILE A 5 14.45 -7.42 13.49
CA ILE A 5 14.24 -8.79 13.03
C ILE A 5 13.98 -8.74 11.52
N ARG A 6 15.02 -8.93 10.71
CA ARG A 6 14.85 -9.21 9.28
C ARG A 6 14.14 -10.56 9.14
N ARG A 7 12.86 -10.54 8.79
CA ARG A 7 12.13 -11.73 8.38
C ARG A 7 12.74 -12.25 7.08
N SER A 8 13.44 -13.39 7.14
CA SER A 8 13.98 -14.05 5.94
C SER A 8 12.80 -14.50 5.07
N PRO A 9 12.85 -14.35 3.73
CA PRO A 9 11.78 -14.81 2.84
C PRO A 9 11.73 -16.36 2.90
N ASN A 10 10.66 -16.87 3.50
CA ASN A 10 10.44 -18.29 3.72
C ASN A 10 10.23 -18.99 2.37
N ARG A 11 11.10 -19.93 2.00
CA ARG A 11 11.05 -20.77 0.76
C ARG A 11 9.74 -21.55 0.59
N ASN A 12 8.91 -21.68 1.63
CA ASN A 12 7.60 -22.33 1.58
C ASN A 12 6.50 -21.50 0.91
N ASN A 13 6.74 -20.26 0.56
CA ASN A 13 5.74 -19.35 -0.01
C ASN A 13 5.23 -19.76 -1.42
N HIS A 14 6.02 -20.48 -2.23
CA HIS A 14 5.60 -20.85 -3.58
C HIS A 14 4.51 -21.94 -3.62
N LYS A 15 4.57 -22.94 -2.74
CA LYS A 15 3.54 -23.99 -2.69
C LYS A 15 2.22 -23.52 -2.09
N ALA A 16 2.27 -22.59 -1.12
CA ALA A 16 1.08 -22.00 -0.51
C ALA A 16 0.32 -21.08 -1.47
N ARG A 17 1.01 -20.38 -2.39
CA ARG A 17 0.39 -19.49 -3.38
C ARG A 17 -0.61 -20.20 -4.31
N ASN A 18 -0.40 -21.45 -4.67
CA ASN A 18 -1.26 -22.19 -5.60
C ASN A 18 -2.26 -23.13 -4.89
N SER A 19 -2.48 -22.96 -3.59
CA SER A 19 -3.43 -23.77 -2.85
C SER A 19 -4.87 -23.47 -3.22
N SER A 20 -5.78 -24.44 -3.00
CA SER A 20 -7.24 -24.20 -3.17
C SER A 20 -7.74 -23.08 -2.27
N VAL A 21 -7.12 -22.86 -1.11
CA VAL A 21 -7.40 -21.77 -0.18
C VAL A 21 -7.05 -20.42 -0.80
N SER A 22 -5.85 -20.27 -1.38
CA SER A 22 -5.44 -19.02 -2.04
C SER A 22 -6.38 -18.65 -3.19
N ARG A 23 -6.87 -19.62 -3.96
CA ARG A 23 -7.87 -19.38 -5.02
C ARG A 23 -9.22 -18.90 -4.48
N ARG A 24 -9.65 -19.40 -3.30
CA ARG A 24 -10.88 -18.93 -2.65
C ARG A 24 -10.73 -17.52 -2.13
N VAL A 25 -9.60 -17.23 -1.49
CA VAL A 25 -9.29 -15.88 -0.97
C VAL A 25 -9.06 -14.89 -2.10
N ASP A 26 -8.51 -15.33 -3.24
CA ASP A 26 -8.35 -14.49 -4.44
C ASP A 26 -9.68 -13.89 -4.95
N LYS A 27 -10.80 -14.63 -4.76
CA LYS A 27 -12.13 -14.08 -5.06
C LYS A 27 -12.49 -12.89 -4.17
N SER A 28 -12.04 -12.90 -2.91
CA SER A 28 -12.23 -11.76 -2.00
C SER A 28 -11.43 -10.54 -2.46
N LEU A 29 -10.20 -10.73 -2.93
CA LEU A 29 -9.40 -9.66 -3.51
C LEU A 29 -10.04 -9.13 -4.81
N GLY A 30 -10.54 -10.03 -5.67
CA GLY A 30 -11.30 -9.64 -6.85
C GLY A 30 -12.49 -8.76 -6.50
N TYR A 31 -13.29 -9.19 -5.52
CA TYR A 31 -14.42 -8.39 -5.03
C TYR A 31 -14.00 -6.99 -4.54
N VAL A 32 -12.93 -6.89 -3.75
CA VAL A 32 -12.42 -5.59 -3.27
C VAL A 32 -11.99 -4.71 -4.44
N ALA A 33 -11.26 -5.27 -5.40
CA ALA A 33 -10.80 -4.52 -6.59
C ALA A 33 -11.97 -4.08 -7.49
N ASP A 34 -12.96 -4.95 -7.71
CA ASP A 34 -14.14 -4.64 -8.51
C ASP A 34 -14.98 -3.52 -7.86
N GLN A 35 -15.16 -3.57 -6.54
CA GLN A 35 -15.86 -2.51 -5.81
C GLN A 35 -15.08 -1.19 -5.82
N MET A 36 -13.75 -1.24 -5.71
CA MET A 36 -12.91 -0.05 -5.83
C MET A 36 -12.99 0.53 -7.25
N ALA A 37 -12.90 -0.30 -8.29
CA ALA A 37 -13.04 0.14 -9.67
C ALA A 37 -14.42 0.77 -9.92
N PHE A 38 -15.48 0.19 -9.36
CA PHE A 38 -16.84 0.73 -9.43
C PHE A 38 -16.94 2.10 -8.75
N ALA A 39 -16.41 2.24 -7.53
CA ALA A 39 -16.41 3.51 -6.80
C ALA A 39 -15.61 4.62 -7.51
N LEU A 40 -14.54 4.24 -8.20
CA LEU A 40 -13.72 5.17 -8.99
C LEU A 40 -14.40 5.58 -10.32
N GLY A 41 -15.32 4.77 -10.84
CA GLY A 41 -16.08 5.09 -12.05
C GLY A 41 -15.18 5.41 -13.25
N SER A 42 -15.29 6.61 -13.81
CA SER A 42 -14.51 7.03 -14.97
C SER A 42 -13.00 7.12 -14.73
N HIS A 43 -12.55 7.26 -13.48
CA HIS A 43 -11.13 7.30 -13.15
C HIS A 43 -10.43 5.93 -13.25
N CYS A 44 -11.18 4.81 -13.28
CA CYS A 44 -10.62 3.49 -13.52
C CYS A 44 -10.60 3.20 -15.03
N ALA A 45 -9.42 3.14 -15.64
CA ALA A 45 -9.24 2.87 -17.05
C ALA A 45 -9.20 1.37 -17.39
N GLY A 46 -8.92 0.52 -16.41
CA GLY A 46 -8.83 -0.93 -16.60
C GLY A 46 -8.30 -1.64 -15.36
N GLN A 47 -8.39 -2.97 -15.40
CA GLN A 47 -7.93 -3.83 -14.32
C GLN A 47 -7.13 -5.01 -14.86
N GLU A 48 -5.95 -5.24 -14.31
CA GLU A 48 -5.14 -6.44 -14.52
C GLU A 48 -5.29 -7.38 -13.34
N SER A 49 -5.33 -8.68 -13.61
CA SER A 49 -5.59 -9.71 -12.61
C SER A 49 -4.51 -10.80 -12.64
N GLN A 50 -3.87 -11.00 -11.48
CA GLN A 50 -2.99 -12.13 -11.19
C GLN A 50 -3.40 -12.73 -9.86
N LEU A 51 -3.00 -13.98 -9.59
CA LEU A 51 -3.34 -14.65 -8.33
C LEU A 51 -2.85 -13.84 -7.13
N LEU A 52 -3.77 -13.47 -6.24
CA LEU A 52 -3.55 -12.62 -5.06
C LEU A 52 -2.98 -11.23 -5.37
N CYS A 53 -3.16 -10.75 -6.61
CA CYS A 53 -2.75 -9.42 -7.02
C CYS A 53 -3.73 -8.85 -8.05
N ARG A 54 -4.10 -7.59 -7.89
CA ARG A 54 -4.93 -6.82 -8.83
C ARG A 54 -4.27 -5.47 -9.03
N ARG A 55 -4.23 -4.99 -10.28
CA ARG A 55 -3.75 -3.65 -10.59
C ARG A 55 -4.86 -2.89 -11.29
N LEU A 56 -5.24 -1.76 -10.72
CA LEU A 56 -6.19 -0.82 -11.29
C LEU A 56 -5.40 0.27 -12.01
N ALA A 57 -5.54 0.35 -13.32
CA ALA A 57 -5.01 1.46 -14.11
C ALA A 57 -5.91 2.68 -13.87
N LEU A 58 -5.32 3.82 -13.50
CA LEU A 58 -6.03 5.04 -13.19
C LEU A 58 -5.78 6.10 -14.25
N ARG A 59 -6.77 6.96 -14.48
CA ARG A 59 -6.69 8.10 -15.41
C ARG A 59 -7.27 9.34 -14.78
N GLU A 60 -6.86 10.50 -15.30
CA GLU A 60 -7.32 11.81 -14.80
C GLU A 60 -6.90 12.11 -13.35
N LEU A 61 -6.07 11.26 -12.75
CA LEU A 61 -5.37 11.52 -11.51
C LEU A 61 -3.95 11.98 -11.85
N ARG A 62 -3.57 13.13 -11.33
CA ARG A 62 -2.35 13.81 -11.79
C ARG A 62 -1.08 13.05 -11.46
N TYR A 63 -1.05 12.42 -10.30
CA TYR A 63 0.16 11.80 -9.75
C TYR A 63 0.05 10.27 -9.60
N LEU A 64 -1.13 9.69 -9.77
CA LEU A 64 -1.39 8.28 -9.48
C LEU A 64 -1.75 7.49 -10.76
N PRO A 65 -0.77 6.86 -11.43
CA PRO A 65 -1.00 6.16 -12.70
C PRO A 65 -1.73 4.82 -12.52
N TYR A 66 -1.56 4.17 -11.39
CA TYR A 66 -2.21 2.91 -11.03
C TYR A 66 -2.22 2.69 -9.53
N LEU A 67 -3.06 1.78 -9.08
CA LEU A 67 -3.05 1.25 -7.72
C LEU A 67 -2.99 -0.28 -7.78
N GLU A 68 -2.00 -0.87 -7.14
CA GLU A 68 -1.86 -2.32 -7.00
C GLU A 68 -2.40 -2.76 -5.64
N LEU A 69 -3.29 -3.76 -5.66
CA LEU A 69 -3.84 -4.43 -4.49
C LEU A 69 -3.26 -5.83 -4.44
N LYS A 70 -2.64 -6.21 -3.34
CA LYS A 70 -1.98 -7.49 -3.20
C LYS A 70 -2.20 -8.09 -1.82
N TYR A 71 -2.45 -9.40 -1.77
CA TYR A 71 -2.51 -10.11 -0.51
C TYR A 71 -1.15 -10.70 -0.13
N HIS A 72 -0.68 -10.33 1.06
CA HIS A 72 0.38 -11.03 1.76
C HIS A 72 -0.24 -11.93 2.82
N PHE A 73 0.23 -13.18 2.92
CA PHE A 73 -0.35 -14.10 3.88
C PHE A 73 0.61 -14.41 5.02
N GLU A 74 0.04 -14.56 6.21
CA GLU A 74 0.71 -15.02 7.41
C GLU A 74 -0.01 -16.26 7.96
N ASN A 75 0.76 -17.34 8.16
CA ASN A 75 0.23 -18.54 8.80
C ASN A 75 0.10 -18.31 10.30
N ARG A 76 -1.08 -18.60 10.84
CA ARG A 76 -1.39 -18.65 12.27
C ARG A 76 -1.86 -20.06 12.64
N LEU A 77 -1.88 -20.39 13.92
CA LEU A 77 -2.16 -21.76 14.39
C LEU A 77 -3.46 -22.36 13.82
N MET A 78 -4.56 -21.57 13.79
CA MET A 78 -5.89 -22.03 13.37
C MET A 78 -6.45 -21.20 12.19
N ALA A 79 -5.62 -20.35 11.57
CA ALA A 79 -6.05 -19.47 10.50
C ALA A 79 -4.86 -19.08 9.60
N ILE A 80 -5.19 -18.54 8.41
CA ILE A 80 -4.25 -17.86 7.53
C ILE A 80 -4.78 -16.45 7.33
N SER A 81 -4.02 -15.45 7.76
CA SER A 81 -4.35 -14.04 7.50
C SER A 81 -3.81 -13.61 6.16
N TYR A 82 -4.61 -12.91 5.38
CA TYR A 82 -4.27 -12.31 4.10
C TYR A 82 -4.39 -10.80 4.26
N ASN A 83 -3.26 -10.16 4.53
CA ASN A 83 -3.20 -8.71 4.73
C ASN A 83 -3.22 -8.02 3.36
N LEU A 84 -4.07 -7.00 3.22
CA LEU A 84 -4.12 -6.20 2.00
C LEU A 84 -2.98 -5.19 2.01
N GLU A 85 -2.04 -5.33 1.07
CA GLU A 85 -1.08 -4.30 0.69
C GLU A 85 -1.64 -3.52 -0.49
N LEU A 86 -1.60 -2.21 -0.36
CA LEU A 86 -1.87 -1.25 -1.43
C LEU A 86 -0.55 -0.60 -1.82
N SER A 87 -0.26 -0.50 -3.12
CA SER A 87 0.97 0.14 -3.58
C SER A 87 0.83 0.79 -4.94
N THR A 88 1.69 1.78 -5.18
CA THR A 88 1.87 2.43 -6.48
C THR A 88 3.33 2.76 -6.70
N GLU A 89 3.70 2.97 -7.96
CA GLU A 89 5.02 3.46 -8.34
C GLU A 89 4.86 4.67 -9.26
N ILE A 90 5.53 5.76 -8.90
CA ILE A 90 5.44 7.04 -9.58
C ILE A 90 6.80 7.32 -10.22
N PRO A 91 6.88 7.38 -11.57
CA PRO A 91 8.10 7.77 -12.23
C PRO A 91 8.44 9.22 -11.86
N THR A 92 9.68 9.45 -11.46
CA THR A 92 10.21 10.79 -11.23
C THR A 92 11.06 11.21 -12.43
N GLY A 93 11.02 12.50 -12.76
CA GLY A 93 11.87 13.05 -13.82
C GLY A 93 13.37 12.89 -13.50
N SER A 94 14.21 13.10 -14.50
CA SER A 94 15.68 12.95 -14.41
C SER A 94 16.35 13.78 -13.30
N GLN A 95 15.68 14.79 -12.78
CA GLN A 95 16.18 15.66 -11.69
C GLN A 95 16.42 14.93 -10.37
N PHE A 96 15.73 13.79 -10.14
CA PHE A 96 15.83 13.01 -8.91
C PHE A 96 16.94 11.94 -8.93
N GLN A 97 17.67 11.77 -10.03
CA GLN A 97 18.71 10.75 -10.14
C GLN A 97 19.87 10.98 -9.17
N GLU A 98 20.10 12.24 -8.75
CA GLU A 98 21.16 12.61 -7.81
C GLU A 98 20.86 12.26 -6.34
N TRP A 99 19.61 11.99 -5.99
CA TRP A 99 19.21 11.75 -4.59
C TRP A 99 19.60 10.38 -4.06
N GLY A 100 19.89 9.44 -4.95
CA GLY A 100 20.14 8.06 -4.56
C GLY A 100 18.87 7.40 -3.99
N THR A 101 19.06 6.41 -3.13
CA THR A 101 17.96 5.73 -2.44
C THR A 101 17.64 6.41 -1.12
N CYS A 102 16.40 6.79 -0.91
CA CYS A 102 15.91 7.27 0.37
C CYS A 102 14.56 6.66 0.70
N SER A 103 14.19 6.64 1.97
CA SER A 103 12.89 6.14 2.38
C SER A 103 12.36 6.85 3.61
N PHE A 104 11.03 6.99 3.63
CA PHE A 104 10.23 7.51 4.73
C PHE A 104 9.26 6.44 5.20
N THR A 105 8.92 6.49 6.48
CA THR A 105 7.88 5.64 7.07
C THR A 105 7.04 6.43 8.04
N VAL A 106 5.89 5.88 8.44
CA VAL A 106 5.02 6.49 9.43
C VAL A 106 5.27 5.87 10.80
N ARG A 107 5.58 6.71 11.79
CA ARG A 107 5.54 6.34 13.19
C ARG A 107 4.17 6.71 13.75
N GLN A 108 3.49 5.73 14.31
CA GLN A 108 2.23 5.93 15.03
C GLN A 108 2.49 5.90 16.55
N GLN A 109 2.06 6.95 17.24
CA GLN A 109 2.08 7.02 18.72
C GLN A 109 0.68 7.41 19.20
N GLY A 110 -0.07 6.43 19.71
CA GLY A 110 -1.46 6.63 20.09
C GLY A 110 -2.32 7.09 18.91
N ARG A 111 -2.86 8.31 18.99
CA ARG A 111 -3.68 8.91 17.90
C ARG A 111 -2.88 9.75 16.91
N GLU A 112 -1.59 9.89 17.10
CA GLU A 112 -0.75 10.69 16.21
C GLU A 112 -0.03 9.79 15.20
N ALA A 113 -0.07 10.20 13.94
CA ALA A 113 0.67 9.61 12.84
C ALA A 113 1.64 10.67 12.31
N GLN A 114 2.92 10.34 12.24
CA GLN A 114 3.97 11.24 11.76
C GLN A 114 4.90 10.50 10.80
N TRP A 115 5.11 11.08 9.63
CA TRP A 115 6.16 10.63 8.73
C TRP A 115 7.52 10.97 9.31
N ILE A 116 8.42 10.01 9.24
CA ILE A 116 9.80 10.15 9.67
C ILE A 116 10.73 9.61 8.59
N TYR A 117 11.93 10.13 8.57
CA TYR A 117 13.01 9.61 7.74
C TYR A 117 13.46 8.23 8.26
N LEU A 118 13.61 7.27 7.35
CA LEU A 118 14.01 5.90 7.70
C LEU A 118 15.44 5.60 7.22
N SER A 119 15.80 5.97 6.00
CA SER A 119 17.12 5.69 5.43
C SER A 119 17.43 6.53 4.19
N GLY A 120 18.73 6.72 3.88
CA GLY A 120 19.25 7.41 2.72
C GLY A 120 20.21 8.54 3.11
N LYS A 121 20.50 9.45 2.19
CA LYS A 121 21.36 10.62 2.42
C LYS A 121 20.47 11.82 2.76
N GLU A 122 20.62 12.38 3.96
CA GLU A 122 19.88 13.57 4.38
C GLU A 122 20.25 14.79 3.54
N GLY A 123 19.29 15.69 3.31
CA GLY A 123 19.49 16.93 2.60
C GLY A 123 18.23 17.81 2.62
N PRO A 124 18.37 19.13 2.34
CA PRO A 124 17.27 20.10 2.46
C PRO A 124 16.05 19.77 1.59
N GLU A 125 16.25 19.10 0.47
CA GLU A 125 15.19 18.68 -0.43
C GLU A 125 14.32 17.56 0.19
N LEU A 126 14.96 16.65 0.94
CA LEU A 126 14.24 15.60 1.67
C LEU A 126 13.50 16.15 2.89
N ASP A 127 14.02 17.21 3.51
CA ASP A 127 13.33 17.92 4.60
C ASP A 127 12.03 18.55 4.09
N GLY A 128 12.05 19.19 2.92
CA GLY A 128 10.86 19.73 2.27
C GLY A 128 9.84 18.63 1.90
N THR A 129 10.32 17.46 1.45
CA THR A 129 9.46 16.31 1.19
C THR A 129 8.82 15.79 2.47
N LEU A 130 9.61 15.68 3.53
CA LEU A 130 9.12 15.23 4.84
C LEU A 130 8.08 16.19 5.42
N GLU A 131 8.26 17.50 5.25
CA GLU A 131 7.29 18.51 5.66
C GLU A 131 5.96 18.33 4.92
N ARG A 132 5.99 18.18 3.58
CA ARG A 132 4.78 17.92 2.78
C ARG A 132 4.09 16.61 3.15
N LEU A 133 4.83 15.53 3.38
CA LEU A 133 4.28 14.26 3.84
C LEU A 133 3.59 14.40 5.21
N ASN A 134 4.06 15.30 6.07
CA ASN A 134 3.45 15.58 7.37
C ASN A 134 2.28 16.57 7.30
N HIS A 135 1.78 16.90 6.10
CA HIS A 135 0.60 17.74 5.95
C HIS A 135 -0.61 17.19 6.72
N PRO A 136 -1.41 18.03 7.40
CA PRO A 136 -2.53 17.58 8.25
C PRO A 136 -3.51 16.64 7.55
N LEU A 137 -3.82 16.88 6.26
CA LEU A 137 -4.74 16.03 5.48
C LEU A 137 -4.20 14.61 5.30
N ILE A 138 -2.91 14.44 5.00
CA ILE A 138 -2.29 13.11 4.87
C ILE A 138 -2.37 12.38 6.22
N ARG A 139 -2.04 13.06 7.32
CA ARG A 139 -2.10 12.49 8.66
C ARG A 139 -3.53 12.09 9.06
N GLU A 140 -4.52 12.88 8.66
CA GLU A 140 -5.93 12.55 8.87
C GLU A 140 -6.35 11.30 8.09
N ARG A 141 -5.95 11.17 6.81
CA ARG A 141 -6.24 9.97 6.00
C ARG A 141 -5.61 8.71 6.59
N ILE A 142 -4.36 8.77 7.05
CA ILE A 142 -3.70 7.64 7.73
C ILE A 142 -4.55 7.14 8.90
N ARG A 143 -5.06 8.06 9.73
CA ARG A 143 -5.89 7.71 10.90
C ARG A 143 -7.24 7.15 10.52
N SER A 144 -7.91 7.76 9.52
CA SER A 144 -9.27 7.39 9.13
C SER A 144 -9.36 6.04 8.40
N LEU A 145 -8.23 5.55 7.84
CA LEU A 145 -8.15 4.31 7.06
C LEU A 145 -7.47 3.16 7.82
N GLU A 146 -7.07 3.37 9.08
CA GLU A 146 -6.34 2.37 9.88
C GLU A 146 -5.14 1.75 9.14
N LEU A 147 -4.41 2.59 8.41
CA LEU A 147 -3.25 2.15 7.62
C LEU A 147 -2.08 1.76 8.52
N ARG A 148 -1.35 0.74 8.09
CA ARG A 148 -0.16 0.21 8.76
C ARG A 148 0.99 0.10 7.78
N GLU A 149 2.21 -0.05 8.32
CA GLU A 149 3.43 -0.29 7.54
C GLU A 149 3.57 0.67 6.34
N ILE A 150 3.18 1.93 6.54
CA ILE A 150 3.18 2.95 5.48
C ILE A 150 4.63 3.33 5.17
N GLN A 151 4.97 3.25 3.89
CA GLN A 151 6.31 3.55 3.41
C GLN A 151 6.27 4.30 2.08
N ALA A 152 7.17 5.27 1.93
CA ALA A 152 7.48 5.90 0.67
C ALA A 152 9.00 5.79 0.45
N SER A 153 9.43 5.20 -0.66
CA SER A 153 10.84 4.97 -0.95
C SER A 153 11.18 5.37 -2.38
N HIS A 154 12.27 6.15 -2.51
CA HIS A 154 12.85 6.48 -3.80
C HIS A 154 13.86 5.41 -4.21
N THR A 155 13.75 4.92 -5.43
CA THR A 155 14.59 3.86 -5.98
C THR A 155 15.71 4.44 -6.85
N GLN A 156 16.79 3.70 -7.04
CA GLN A 156 17.89 4.07 -7.97
C GLN A 156 17.41 4.25 -9.43
N GLY A 157 16.25 3.67 -9.77
CA GLY A 157 15.62 3.80 -11.09
C GLY A 157 14.90 5.11 -11.31
N GLY A 158 14.90 6.04 -10.35
CA GLY A 158 14.25 7.34 -10.48
C GLY A 158 12.72 7.22 -10.36
N SER A 159 12.23 6.39 -9.44
CA SER A 159 10.80 6.29 -9.12
C SER A 159 10.55 6.30 -7.62
N TRP A 160 9.39 6.81 -7.21
CA TRP A 160 8.88 6.68 -5.86
C TRP A 160 7.94 5.48 -5.79
N LYS A 161 8.25 4.54 -4.91
CA LYS A 161 7.33 3.48 -4.51
C LYS A 161 6.65 3.87 -3.21
N ILE A 162 5.30 3.94 -3.23
CA ILE A 162 4.46 4.17 -2.06
C ILE A 162 3.73 2.87 -1.76
N SER A 163 3.74 2.44 -0.51
CA SER A 163 3.01 1.24 -0.08
C SER A 163 2.47 1.40 1.33
N CYS A 164 1.37 0.71 1.61
CA CYS A 164 0.82 0.57 2.96
C CYS A 164 0.08 -0.76 3.09
N GLU A 165 -0.02 -1.26 4.32
CA GLU A 165 -0.96 -2.32 4.67
C GLU A 165 -2.26 -1.73 5.24
N SER A 166 -3.39 -2.36 4.91
CA SER A 166 -4.70 -2.01 5.46
C SER A 166 -5.36 -3.24 6.07
N MET A 167 -6.00 -3.08 7.22
CA MET A 167 -6.90 -4.09 7.75
C MET A 167 -8.20 -4.16 6.95
N ILE A 168 -8.68 -3.01 6.48
CA ILE A 168 -9.84 -2.90 5.61
C ILE A 168 -9.51 -3.52 4.25
N GLY A 169 -10.34 -4.44 3.78
CA GLY A 169 -10.06 -5.23 2.57
C GLY A 169 -9.21 -6.48 2.82
N SER A 170 -8.65 -6.66 4.01
CA SER A 170 -7.93 -7.89 4.39
C SER A 170 -8.89 -9.05 4.61
N ALA A 171 -8.40 -10.28 4.41
CA ALA A 171 -9.18 -11.51 4.57
C ALA A 171 -8.49 -12.48 5.52
N THR A 172 -9.29 -13.31 6.18
CA THR A 172 -8.78 -14.38 7.04
C THR A 172 -9.45 -15.71 6.63
N TRP A 173 -8.63 -16.71 6.35
CA TRP A 173 -9.08 -18.08 6.20
C TRP A 173 -9.04 -18.77 7.55
N ILE A 174 -10.18 -19.20 8.06
CA ILE A 174 -10.31 -19.99 9.29
C ILE A 174 -10.36 -21.46 8.89
N LEU A 175 -9.60 -22.33 9.60
CA LEU A 175 -9.51 -23.74 9.28
C LEU A 175 -10.72 -24.55 9.75
N VAL A 176 -11.31 -24.17 10.88
CA VAL A 176 -12.45 -24.89 11.49
C VAL A 176 -13.44 -23.87 12.07
N PRO A 177 -14.66 -23.77 11.48
CA PRO A 177 -15.05 -24.29 10.16
C PRO A 177 -14.31 -23.60 9.01
N PRO A 178 -14.17 -24.23 7.83
CA PRO A 178 -13.38 -23.68 6.72
C PRO A 178 -14.12 -22.52 6.02
N VAL A 179 -13.91 -21.31 6.51
CA VAL A 179 -14.55 -20.08 6.00
C VAL A 179 -13.52 -18.98 5.69
N VAL A 180 -13.87 -18.14 4.72
CA VAL A 180 -13.17 -16.88 4.46
C VAL A 180 -13.96 -15.75 5.13
N ASN A 181 -13.30 -14.98 5.98
CA ASN A 181 -13.83 -13.75 6.54
C ASN A 181 -13.10 -12.56 5.89
N LEU A 182 -13.85 -11.70 5.22
CA LEU A 182 -13.37 -10.48 4.56
C LEU A 182 -13.82 -9.26 5.36
N ILE A 183 -12.89 -8.40 5.72
CA ILE A 183 -13.19 -7.06 6.25
C ILE A 183 -13.52 -6.16 5.07
N LYS A 184 -14.82 -6.04 4.78
CA LYS A 184 -15.29 -5.30 3.60
C LYS A 184 -15.11 -3.80 3.80
N PRO A 185 -14.44 -3.11 2.84
CA PRO A 185 -14.43 -1.66 2.81
C PRO A 185 -15.84 -1.12 2.54
N SER A 186 -16.16 0.04 3.11
CA SER A 186 -17.31 0.85 2.69
C SER A 186 -17.00 1.60 1.40
N GLU A 187 -18.03 2.06 0.69
CA GLU A 187 -17.87 2.83 -0.55
C GLU A 187 -16.97 4.06 -0.36
N GLY A 188 -17.18 4.81 0.72
CA GLY A 188 -16.36 5.98 1.04
C GLY A 188 -14.90 5.66 1.40
N GLU A 189 -14.59 4.44 1.82
CA GLU A 189 -13.21 4.03 2.13
C GLU A 189 -12.41 3.76 0.86
N TYR A 190 -13.03 3.22 -0.18
CA TYR A 190 -12.37 3.04 -1.48
C TYR A 190 -11.84 4.36 -2.06
N LEU A 191 -12.66 5.41 -2.02
CA LEU A 191 -12.26 6.74 -2.48
C LEU A 191 -11.17 7.34 -1.61
N ARG A 192 -11.28 7.19 -0.28
CA ARG A 192 -10.25 7.69 0.66
C ARG A 192 -8.90 7.01 0.50
N PHE A 193 -8.85 5.73 0.09
CA PHE A 193 -7.58 5.08 -0.27
C PHE A 193 -6.92 5.79 -1.46
N VAL A 194 -7.66 6.05 -2.51
CA VAL A 194 -7.13 6.72 -3.70
C VAL A 194 -6.71 8.15 -3.38
N GLU A 195 -7.51 8.90 -2.63
CA GLU A 195 -7.15 10.24 -2.16
C GLU A 195 -5.87 10.24 -1.32
N PHE A 196 -5.69 9.25 -0.43
CA PHE A 196 -4.46 9.11 0.34
C PHE A 196 -3.24 8.93 -0.57
N PHE A 197 -3.32 8.01 -1.53
CA PHE A 197 -2.22 7.76 -2.46
C PHE A 197 -1.93 8.98 -3.35
N GLU A 198 -2.95 9.68 -3.82
CA GLU A 198 -2.79 10.90 -4.63
C GLU A 198 -2.11 12.02 -3.82
N LEU A 199 -2.52 12.26 -2.57
CA LEU A 199 -1.89 13.24 -1.68
C LEU A 199 -0.42 12.90 -1.38
N VAL A 200 -0.11 11.63 -1.11
CA VAL A 200 1.29 11.20 -0.87
C VAL A 200 2.09 11.31 -2.16
N ALA A 201 1.51 10.92 -3.30
CA ALA A 201 2.13 11.03 -4.62
C ALA A 201 2.47 12.49 -4.96
N GLU A 202 1.53 13.40 -4.72
CA GLU A 202 1.75 14.85 -4.86
C GLU A 202 2.88 15.35 -3.96
N ALA A 203 2.88 14.93 -2.68
CA ALA A 203 3.90 15.35 -1.72
C ALA A 203 5.32 14.93 -2.11
N VAL A 204 5.49 13.76 -2.75
CA VAL A 204 6.80 13.28 -3.20
C VAL A 204 7.17 13.75 -4.60
N ALA A 205 6.17 14.10 -5.46
CA ALA A 205 6.40 14.56 -6.83
C ALA A 205 6.70 16.07 -6.92
N ASN A 206 6.16 16.88 -6.01
CA ASN A 206 6.24 18.35 -6.05
C ASN A 206 7.59 18.91 -5.55
N ASN A 207 8.69 18.28 -5.85
CA ASN A 207 10.03 18.86 -5.67
C ASN A 207 10.51 19.62 -6.91
N VAL A 208 9.59 20.18 -7.66
CA VAL A 208 9.86 21.06 -8.82
C VAL A 208 9.59 22.49 -8.46
#